data_dc32fa53bb7b3ecc32c4b007c080dbab
#
_entry.id   dc32fa53bb7b3ecc32c4b007c080dbab
#
_cell.length_a   1.000
_cell.length_b   1.000
_cell.length_c   1.000
_cell.angle_alpha   90.00
_cell.angle_beta   90.00
_cell.angle_gamma   90.00
#
_symmetry.space_group_name_H-M   'P 1'
#
loop_
_entity.id
_entity.type
_entity.pdbx_description
1 polymer ?
#
loop_
_entity_poly.entity_id
_entity_poly.type
_entity_poly.pdbx_seq_one_letter_code
_entity_poly.pdbx_strand_id
1 'polypeptide(L)'
;MRRVNKLIISGLTTMGLYFLSASGIYASLENRLGFEAAPKRMRNVTVVEAAAPTTTPAPVPAAAPLAVHIEQEPAAEVTMETATPVSEPPQSGTETVLISDNGETVLETTISGGLSIKNETQYWVDAAQIIETGPELTLTEGEPQILVIHTHSSEAYTQAGLDHYEASDTNRTEDTNYNIVRIGDELTDILNGAGLNVIHDRGIYDYPSYTGSYNRSGAAIAQYLESYPSIRIVLDIHRDALGSDGVVYKTMAEEQGVCASQIMLLVGTDESGLSHPDWRQNLALAMYMQNAVTQANPTLMRPVDLVRQRYNQHLSTGSLIVEVGSSGNTLQEALAAIRLFGNAVAPALCELVDVGEPAEEAVE
;
A
#
# COMPACT_ATOMS: atom_id res chain seq x y z
N MET A 1 -42.68 3.08 -42.33
CA MET A 1 -41.20 3.05 -42.42
C MET A 1 -40.62 4.42 -42.06
N ARG A 2 -40.53 4.78 -40.78
CA ARG A 2 -39.83 6.00 -40.29
C ARG A 2 -39.87 5.98 -38.76
N ARG A 3 -39.15 5.04 -38.09
CA ARG A 3 -38.97 5.06 -36.62
C ARG A 3 -37.82 4.16 -36.11
N VAL A 4 -36.75 3.90 -36.92
CA VAL A 4 -35.61 3.05 -36.48
C VAL A 4 -34.27 3.79 -36.45
N ASN A 5 -34.17 5.02 -36.95
CA ASN A 5 -32.86 5.69 -37.10
C ASN A 5 -32.49 6.73 -36.02
N LYS A 6 -33.14 6.73 -34.84
CA LYS A 6 -32.79 7.71 -33.80
C LYS A 6 -32.11 7.14 -32.55
N LEU A 7 -31.88 5.81 -32.45
CA LEU A 7 -31.30 5.18 -31.28
C LEU A 7 -29.83 4.78 -31.43
N ILE A 8 -29.27 4.85 -32.64
CA ILE A 8 -27.85 4.45 -32.88
C ILE A 8 -26.88 5.64 -32.80
N ILE A 9 -27.35 6.89 -32.89
CA ILE A 9 -26.48 8.06 -32.82
C ILE A 9 -26.22 8.54 -31.39
N SER A 10 -27.02 8.09 -30.41
CA SER A 10 -26.82 8.48 -29.01
C SER A 10 -25.76 7.69 -28.27
N GLY A 11 -25.40 6.47 -28.72
CA GLY A 11 -24.40 5.62 -28.06
C GLY A 11 -22.95 5.96 -28.40
N LEU A 12 -22.71 6.49 -29.60
CA LEU A 12 -21.36 6.82 -30.05
C LEU A 12 -20.87 8.22 -29.62
N THR A 13 -21.77 9.10 -29.26
CA THR A 13 -21.42 10.44 -28.77
C THR A 13 -21.08 10.45 -27.27
N THR A 14 -21.62 9.53 -26.48
CA THR A 14 -21.29 9.42 -25.04
C THR A 14 -19.92 8.79 -24.82
N MET A 15 -19.53 7.82 -25.63
CA MET A 15 -18.23 7.17 -25.51
C MET A 15 -17.07 8.07 -25.98
N GLY A 16 -17.30 8.92 -27.01
CA GLY A 16 -16.32 9.91 -27.48
C GLY A 16 -16.11 11.10 -26.52
N LEU A 17 -17.12 11.44 -25.72
CA LEU A 17 -17.02 12.50 -24.71
C LEU A 17 -16.31 12.04 -23.44
N TYR A 18 -16.32 10.74 -23.12
CA TYR A 18 -15.59 10.20 -21.99
C TYR A 18 -14.08 10.16 -22.23
N PHE A 19 -13.63 9.84 -23.45
CA PHE A 19 -12.20 9.89 -23.83
C PHE A 19 -11.68 11.32 -23.98
N LEU A 20 -12.50 12.26 -24.39
CA LEU A 20 -12.11 13.68 -24.47
C LEU A 20 -12.10 14.38 -23.11
N SER A 21 -12.87 13.88 -22.12
CA SER A 21 -12.83 14.42 -20.76
C SER A 21 -11.60 13.94 -19.97
N ALA A 22 -11.17 12.68 -20.15
CA ALA A 22 -9.97 12.19 -19.48
C ALA A 22 -8.69 12.88 -19.97
N SER A 23 -8.53 13.08 -21.29
CA SER A 23 -7.39 13.82 -21.84
C SER A 23 -7.46 15.32 -21.59
N GLY A 24 -8.67 15.88 -21.45
CA GLY A 24 -8.87 17.30 -21.11
C GLY A 24 -8.61 17.61 -19.64
N ILE A 25 -8.84 16.67 -18.75
CA ILE A 25 -8.53 16.78 -17.31
C ILE A 25 -7.01 16.77 -17.09
N TYR A 26 -6.26 15.93 -17.81
CA TYR A 26 -4.80 15.90 -17.74
C TYR A 26 -4.17 17.24 -18.17
N ALA A 27 -4.57 17.76 -19.33
CA ALA A 27 -4.07 19.05 -19.80
C ALA A 27 -4.57 20.24 -18.96
N SER A 28 -5.70 20.11 -18.26
CA SER A 28 -6.24 21.11 -17.35
C SER A 28 -5.57 21.08 -15.98
N LEU A 29 -5.09 19.90 -15.51
CA LEU A 29 -4.30 19.76 -14.29
C LEU A 29 -2.91 20.41 -14.46
N GLU A 30 -2.23 20.15 -15.55
CA GLU A 30 -0.93 20.79 -15.84
C GLU A 30 -1.04 22.32 -15.94
N ASN A 31 -2.15 22.86 -16.45
CA ASN A 31 -2.34 24.31 -16.60
C ASN A 31 -2.99 25.01 -15.40
N ARG A 32 -3.70 24.28 -14.50
CA ARG A 32 -4.34 24.87 -13.32
C ARG A 32 -3.55 24.68 -12.04
N LEU A 33 -2.77 23.63 -11.92
CA LEU A 33 -2.00 23.39 -10.72
C LEU A 33 -0.68 24.14 -10.69
N GLY A 34 -0.37 24.91 -11.76
CA GLY A 34 0.80 25.79 -11.77
C GLY A 34 2.01 25.08 -11.15
N PHE A 35 2.28 23.83 -11.55
CA PHE A 35 3.55 23.21 -11.21
C PHE A 35 4.65 23.98 -11.94
N GLU A 36 4.88 25.22 -11.48
CA GLU A 36 6.24 25.72 -11.53
C GLU A 36 7.06 24.67 -10.81
N ALA A 37 7.91 23.99 -11.57
CA ALA A 37 8.84 23.03 -11.05
C ALA A 37 9.39 23.59 -9.74
N ALA A 38 9.19 22.85 -8.65
CA ALA A 38 9.71 23.22 -7.35
C ALA A 38 11.14 23.74 -7.56
N PRO A 39 11.53 24.86 -6.96
CA PRO A 39 12.84 25.46 -7.25
C PRO A 39 13.87 24.39 -7.02
N LYS A 40 14.65 24.07 -8.06
CA LYS A 40 15.77 23.13 -8.03
C LYS A 40 16.74 23.54 -6.93
N ARG A 41 16.46 23.15 -5.70
CA ARG A 41 17.44 23.07 -4.63
C ARG A 41 17.98 21.64 -4.53
N MET A 42 18.47 21.12 -5.67
CA MET A 42 19.51 20.12 -5.60
C MET A 42 20.80 20.82 -5.12
N ARG A 43 21.01 20.85 -3.84
CA ARG A 43 22.36 21.00 -3.33
C ARG A 43 23.09 19.71 -3.70
N ASN A 44 24.18 19.85 -4.46
CA ASN A 44 25.14 18.80 -4.73
C ASN A 44 25.53 18.16 -3.39
N VAL A 45 24.99 16.98 -3.09
CA VAL A 45 25.49 16.13 -2.01
C VAL A 45 26.73 15.45 -2.59
N THR A 46 27.90 15.97 -2.26
CA THR A 46 29.15 15.26 -2.47
C THR A 46 29.13 14.09 -1.50
N VAL A 47 29.05 12.88 -2.04
CA VAL A 47 29.23 11.65 -1.25
C VAL A 47 30.67 11.67 -0.74
N VAL A 48 30.86 12.04 0.51
CA VAL A 48 32.08 11.80 1.24
C VAL A 48 31.91 10.40 1.83
N GLU A 49 32.72 9.48 1.34
CA GLU A 49 32.85 8.12 1.88
C GLU A 49 33.41 8.25 3.32
N ALA A 50 32.51 8.25 4.30
CA ALA A 50 32.88 8.23 5.72
C ALA A 50 33.03 6.78 6.16
N ALA A 51 34.23 6.45 6.64
CA ALA A 51 34.54 5.17 7.26
C ALA A 51 33.51 4.83 8.34
N ALA A 52 32.99 3.61 8.29
CA ALA A 52 32.01 3.07 9.22
C ALA A 52 32.50 3.14 10.68
N PRO A 53 31.75 3.73 11.61
CA PRO A 53 31.98 3.49 13.03
C PRO A 53 31.42 2.11 13.39
N THR A 54 32.30 1.19 13.76
CA THR A 54 31.96 -0.07 14.42
C THR A 54 31.45 0.22 15.84
N THR A 55 30.16 0.50 15.96
CA THR A 55 29.46 0.41 17.24
C THR A 55 28.24 -0.47 17.02
N THR A 56 28.34 -1.70 17.51
CA THR A 56 27.23 -2.63 17.62
C THR A 56 26.14 -1.96 18.48
N PRO A 57 24.92 -1.74 17.98
CA PRO A 57 23.83 -1.30 18.84
C PRO A 57 23.51 -2.40 19.86
N ALA A 58 23.31 -2.00 21.11
CA ALA A 58 22.84 -2.90 22.14
C ALA A 58 21.48 -3.48 21.74
N PRO A 59 21.21 -4.78 21.99
CA PRO A 59 19.92 -5.36 21.65
C PRO A 59 18.82 -4.65 22.44
N VAL A 60 17.86 -4.09 21.74
CA VAL A 60 16.59 -3.65 22.30
C VAL A 60 15.91 -4.90 22.86
N PRO A 61 15.47 -4.95 24.12
CA PRO A 61 14.81 -6.12 24.65
C PRO A 61 13.53 -6.36 23.86
N ALA A 62 13.43 -7.54 23.24
CA ALA A 62 12.20 -8.03 22.64
C ALA A 62 11.09 -7.95 23.69
N ALA A 63 10.04 -7.21 23.43
CA ALA A 63 8.86 -7.19 24.29
C ALA A 63 8.32 -8.61 24.37
N ALA A 64 8.30 -9.17 25.57
CA ALA A 64 7.72 -10.48 25.80
C ALA A 64 6.22 -10.42 25.45
N PRO A 65 5.65 -11.45 24.82
CA PRO A 65 4.22 -11.48 24.55
C PRO A 65 3.47 -11.46 25.89
N LEU A 66 2.70 -10.40 26.12
CA LEU A 66 1.79 -10.30 27.25
C LEU A 66 0.62 -11.26 26.99
N ALA A 67 0.57 -12.36 27.74
CA ALA A 67 -0.59 -13.24 27.77
C ALA A 67 -1.76 -12.48 28.44
N VAL A 68 -2.65 -11.93 27.63
CA VAL A 68 -3.90 -11.34 28.14
C VAL A 68 -4.98 -12.40 28.08
N HIS A 69 -5.50 -12.75 29.26
CA HIS A 69 -6.73 -13.53 29.40
C HIS A 69 -7.89 -12.59 29.08
N ILE A 70 -8.48 -12.73 27.90
CA ILE A 70 -9.70 -11.98 27.53
C ILE A 70 -10.89 -12.92 27.77
N GLU A 71 -11.73 -12.53 28.68
CA GLU A 71 -13.07 -13.09 28.87
C GLU A 71 -13.91 -12.72 27.64
N GLN A 72 -14.32 -13.73 26.87
CA GLN A 72 -15.08 -13.55 25.63
C GLN A 72 -16.55 -13.21 25.94
N GLU A 73 -16.98 -11.98 25.65
CA GLU A 73 -18.36 -11.78 25.28
C GLU A 73 -18.58 -12.23 23.82
N PRO A 74 -19.72 -12.89 23.51
CA PRO A 74 -19.93 -13.42 22.17
C PRO A 74 -20.20 -12.27 21.20
N ALA A 75 -19.20 -11.91 20.42
CA ALA A 75 -19.37 -11.03 19.28
C ALA A 75 -20.25 -11.72 18.23
N ALA A 76 -21.28 -11.00 17.78
CA ALA A 76 -22.12 -11.42 16.69
C ALA A 76 -21.25 -11.84 15.50
N GLU A 77 -21.47 -13.05 15.03
CA GLU A 77 -20.81 -13.67 13.89
C GLU A 77 -21.12 -12.84 12.64
N VAL A 78 -20.23 -11.91 12.30
CA VAL A 78 -20.26 -11.25 10.99
C VAL A 78 -19.64 -12.25 10.03
N THR A 79 -20.50 -12.98 9.33
CA THR A 79 -20.08 -13.76 8.18
C THR A 79 -19.55 -12.79 7.14
N MET A 80 -18.23 -12.63 7.09
CA MET A 80 -17.56 -12.02 5.95
C MET A 80 -17.74 -12.98 4.78
N GLU A 81 -18.63 -12.61 3.84
CA GLU A 81 -18.62 -13.21 2.52
C GLU A 81 -17.19 -13.04 1.98
N THR A 82 -16.59 -14.16 1.61
CA THR A 82 -15.36 -14.22 0.85
C THR A 82 -15.51 -13.28 -0.33
N ALA A 83 -14.75 -12.18 -0.36
CA ALA A 83 -14.69 -11.32 -1.51
C ALA A 83 -14.26 -12.18 -2.69
N THR A 84 -15.16 -12.45 -3.61
CA THR A 84 -14.82 -13.08 -4.87
C THR A 84 -13.89 -12.14 -5.59
N PRO A 85 -12.70 -12.60 -6.02
CA PRO A 85 -11.79 -11.76 -6.80
C PRO A 85 -12.52 -11.30 -8.05
N VAL A 86 -12.71 -9.99 -8.18
CA VAL A 86 -13.22 -9.40 -9.42
C VAL A 86 -12.06 -9.37 -10.39
N SER A 87 -12.03 -10.35 -11.30
CA SER A 87 -11.07 -10.40 -12.39
C SER A 87 -11.39 -9.33 -13.41
N GLU A 88 -10.68 -8.22 -13.43
CA GLU A 88 -10.62 -7.37 -14.62
C GLU A 88 -9.74 -8.05 -15.68
N PRO A 89 -10.16 -8.08 -16.96
CA PRO A 89 -9.33 -8.64 -18.02
C PRO A 89 -8.06 -7.80 -18.22
N PRO A 90 -6.88 -8.44 -18.41
CA PRO A 90 -5.62 -7.73 -18.57
C PRO A 90 -5.64 -6.86 -19.83
N GLN A 91 -5.13 -5.65 -19.72
CA GLN A 91 -4.84 -4.81 -20.88
C GLN A 91 -3.54 -5.33 -21.53
N SER A 92 -3.65 -5.64 -22.81
CA SER A 92 -2.67 -6.15 -23.76
C SER A 92 -1.19 -5.95 -23.38
N GLY A 93 -0.53 -7.03 -22.98
CA GLY A 93 0.93 -7.17 -22.89
C GLY A 93 1.35 -8.52 -23.46
N THR A 94 2.60 -8.69 -23.85
CA THR A 94 3.16 -9.95 -24.33
C THR A 94 3.12 -10.97 -23.20
N GLU A 95 2.26 -11.99 -23.29
CA GLU A 95 2.11 -13.02 -22.27
C GLU A 95 3.38 -13.88 -22.19
N THR A 96 4.15 -13.76 -21.13
CA THR A 96 5.14 -14.76 -20.76
C THR A 96 4.45 -15.77 -19.85
N VAL A 97 4.29 -17.00 -20.33
CA VAL A 97 3.68 -18.09 -19.57
C VAL A 97 4.77 -18.79 -18.75
N LEU A 98 4.64 -18.75 -17.43
CA LEU A 98 5.44 -19.54 -16.50
C LEU A 98 4.52 -20.56 -15.83
N ILE A 99 5.06 -21.67 -15.38
CA ILE A 99 4.35 -22.62 -14.53
C ILE A 99 5.02 -22.59 -13.16
N SER A 100 4.25 -22.28 -12.14
CA SER A 100 4.74 -22.27 -10.75
C SER A 100 4.95 -23.69 -10.22
N ASP A 101 5.71 -23.83 -9.14
CA ASP A 101 6.02 -25.12 -8.53
C ASP A 101 4.77 -25.87 -8.00
N ASN A 102 3.69 -25.13 -7.71
CA ASN A 102 2.38 -25.69 -7.33
C ASN A 102 1.48 -26.01 -8.55
N GLY A 103 1.98 -25.81 -9.78
CA GLY A 103 1.29 -26.16 -11.01
C GLY A 103 0.34 -25.08 -11.54
N GLU A 104 0.32 -23.88 -10.95
CA GLU A 104 -0.44 -22.75 -11.47
C GLU A 104 0.23 -22.13 -12.70
N THR A 105 -0.55 -21.69 -13.67
CA THR A 105 -0.07 -20.91 -14.80
C THR A 105 0.10 -19.46 -14.38
N VAL A 106 1.32 -18.95 -14.41
CA VAL A 106 1.64 -17.56 -14.05
C VAL A 106 1.69 -16.72 -15.32
N LEU A 107 0.86 -15.66 -15.38
CA LEU A 107 0.81 -14.71 -16.49
C LEU A 107 1.29 -13.34 -16.03
N GLU A 108 2.18 -12.74 -16.82
CA GLU A 108 2.63 -11.35 -16.58
C GLU A 108 1.56 -10.36 -17.04
N THR A 109 1.33 -9.32 -16.25
CA THR A 109 0.46 -8.20 -16.60
C THR A 109 1.02 -6.90 -16.05
N THR A 110 0.68 -5.79 -16.70
CA THR A 110 0.91 -4.45 -16.17
C THR A 110 -0.41 -3.72 -16.13
N ILE A 111 -0.81 -3.30 -14.93
CA ILE A 111 -2.02 -2.52 -14.74
C ILE A 111 -1.65 -1.05 -14.83
N SER A 112 -2.22 -0.36 -15.81
CA SER A 112 -1.97 1.06 -16.00
C SER A 112 -2.59 1.85 -14.84
N GLY A 113 -1.76 2.57 -14.10
CA GLY A 113 -2.17 3.29 -12.89
C GLY A 113 -1.78 4.76 -12.95
N GLY A 114 -0.59 5.06 -12.49
CA GLY A 114 -0.19 6.43 -12.22
C GLY A 114 -0.99 7.02 -11.07
N LEU A 115 -1.20 8.33 -11.07
CA LEU A 115 -1.96 9.03 -10.03
C LEU A 115 -3.47 8.91 -10.31
N SER A 116 -4.12 7.89 -9.78
CA SER A 116 -5.51 7.55 -10.08
C SER A 116 -6.19 6.75 -8.98
N ILE A 117 -7.53 6.76 -8.98
CA ILE A 117 -8.39 6.04 -8.04
C ILE A 117 -9.32 5.12 -8.84
N LYS A 118 -9.35 3.84 -8.48
CA LYS A 118 -10.41 2.90 -8.84
C LYS A 118 -11.44 2.93 -7.71
N ASN A 119 -12.61 3.51 -7.97
CA ASN A 119 -13.65 3.67 -6.97
C ASN A 119 -14.74 2.60 -7.12
N GLU A 120 -14.80 1.66 -6.21
CA GLU A 120 -15.80 0.58 -6.16
C GLU A 120 -17.03 0.95 -5.30
N THR A 121 -17.06 2.17 -4.73
CA THR A 121 -18.10 2.65 -3.85
C THR A 121 -19.10 3.55 -4.57
N GLN A 122 -20.20 3.91 -3.89
CA GLN A 122 -21.15 4.92 -4.35
C GLN A 122 -20.72 6.35 -3.95
N TYR A 123 -19.64 6.51 -3.19
CA TYR A 123 -19.19 7.82 -2.77
C TYR A 123 -18.56 8.57 -3.93
N TRP A 124 -18.96 9.82 -4.07
CA TRP A 124 -18.27 10.73 -4.96
C TRP A 124 -16.96 11.20 -4.31
N VAL A 125 -15.88 11.16 -5.06
CA VAL A 125 -14.56 11.66 -4.67
C VAL A 125 -14.01 12.59 -5.73
N ASP A 126 -13.40 13.67 -5.30
CA ASP A 126 -12.66 14.61 -6.16
C ASP A 126 -11.16 14.41 -5.94
N ALA A 127 -10.54 13.63 -6.82
CA ALA A 127 -9.12 13.32 -6.72
C ALA A 127 -8.24 14.57 -6.78
N ALA A 128 -8.63 15.57 -7.58
CA ALA A 128 -7.88 16.82 -7.70
C ALA A 128 -7.91 17.61 -6.39
N GLN A 129 -9.08 17.71 -5.75
CA GLN A 129 -9.21 18.37 -4.46
C GLN A 129 -8.44 17.64 -3.36
N ILE A 130 -8.48 16.30 -3.35
CA ILE A 130 -7.75 15.49 -2.36
C ILE A 130 -6.24 15.72 -2.46
N ILE A 131 -5.70 15.75 -3.70
CA ILE A 131 -4.28 16.00 -3.93
C ILE A 131 -3.90 17.44 -3.53
N GLU A 132 -4.74 18.44 -3.85
CA GLU A 132 -4.49 19.84 -3.50
C GLU A 132 -4.49 20.06 -1.98
N THR A 133 -5.42 19.40 -1.25
CA THR A 133 -5.54 19.53 0.20
C THR A 133 -4.43 18.77 0.92
N GLY A 134 -4.03 17.60 0.39
CA GLY A 134 -3.10 16.69 1.05
C GLY A 134 -3.68 16.04 2.32
N PRO A 135 -2.89 15.23 3.03
CA PRO A 135 -3.32 14.61 4.28
C PRO A 135 -3.27 15.61 5.45
N GLU A 136 -4.34 15.66 6.24
CA GLU A 136 -4.36 16.39 7.52
C GLU A 136 -3.70 15.54 8.61
N LEU A 137 -2.40 15.33 8.49
CA LEU A 137 -1.62 14.43 9.34
C LEU A 137 -0.28 15.07 9.68
N THR A 138 0.08 15.02 10.95
CA THR A 138 1.39 15.48 11.46
C THR A 138 2.05 14.36 12.24
N LEU A 139 3.33 14.11 11.99
CA LEU A 139 4.15 13.13 12.69
C LEU A 139 5.02 13.84 13.74
N THR A 140 5.13 13.27 14.94
CA THR A 140 5.94 13.82 16.02
C THR A 140 7.38 13.37 15.89
N GLU A 141 8.33 14.30 15.86
CA GLU A 141 9.77 14.00 15.81
C GLU A 141 10.21 13.20 17.05
N GLY A 142 11.05 12.20 16.84
CA GLY A 142 11.67 11.41 17.92
C GLY A 142 10.78 10.34 18.56
N GLU A 143 9.47 10.35 18.30
CA GLU A 143 8.50 9.38 18.82
C GLU A 143 8.15 8.34 17.76
N PRO A 144 7.64 7.15 18.12
CA PRO A 144 7.09 6.19 17.14
C PRO A 144 5.97 6.82 16.30
N GLN A 145 6.08 6.79 14.99
CA GLN A 145 5.23 7.50 14.05
C GLN A 145 4.39 6.58 13.18
N ILE A 146 4.96 5.42 12.84
CA ILE A 146 4.44 4.47 11.86
C ILE A 146 4.43 3.09 12.47
N LEU A 147 3.32 2.36 12.31
CA LEU A 147 3.21 0.93 12.57
C LEU A 147 3.14 0.19 11.25
N VAL A 148 4.04 -0.76 11.02
CA VAL A 148 3.95 -1.77 9.96
C VAL A 148 3.44 -3.05 10.58
N ILE A 149 2.42 -3.67 9.99
CA ILE A 149 1.76 -4.89 10.45
C ILE A 149 1.30 -5.74 9.25
N HIS A 150 0.91 -6.99 9.49
CA HIS A 150 0.50 -7.94 8.45
C HIS A 150 -0.71 -8.74 8.93
N THR A 151 -1.93 -8.34 8.55
CA THR A 151 -3.15 -9.10 8.91
C THR A 151 -3.11 -10.52 8.33
N HIS A 152 -2.55 -10.67 7.13
CA HIS A 152 -2.31 -11.97 6.49
C HIS A 152 -0.81 -12.28 6.42
N SER A 153 -0.22 -12.41 7.60
CA SER A 153 1.24 -12.55 7.81
C SER A 153 1.87 -13.74 7.09
N SER A 154 1.10 -14.82 6.85
CA SER A 154 1.60 -16.01 6.15
C SER A 154 1.64 -15.87 4.63
N GLU A 155 1.12 -14.77 4.05
CA GLU A 155 1.16 -14.54 2.61
C GLU A 155 2.57 -14.59 2.07
N ALA A 156 2.75 -15.40 1.02
CA ALA A 156 4.02 -15.61 0.35
C ALA A 156 3.85 -15.51 -1.17
N TYR A 157 4.94 -15.58 -1.86
CA TYR A 157 5.04 -15.38 -3.30
C TYR A 157 5.32 -16.70 -4.02
N THR A 158 5.21 -16.72 -5.35
CA THR A 158 5.64 -17.84 -6.17
C THR A 158 7.11 -18.16 -5.90
N GLN A 159 7.38 -19.44 -5.56
CA GLN A 159 8.75 -19.91 -5.29
C GLN A 159 9.58 -19.85 -6.58
N ALA A 160 10.74 -19.25 -6.51
CA ALA A 160 11.63 -19.10 -7.66
C ALA A 160 13.09 -18.93 -7.25
N GLY A 161 14.00 -19.41 -8.07
CA GLY A 161 15.44 -19.24 -7.86
C GLY A 161 15.94 -19.90 -6.57
N LEU A 162 16.32 -19.10 -5.57
CA LEU A 162 16.77 -19.56 -4.25
C LEU A 162 15.68 -19.41 -3.18
N ASP A 163 14.55 -18.77 -3.52
CA ASP A 163 13.48 -18.47 -2.58
C ASP A 163 12.47 -19.63 -2.54
N HIS A 164 12.86 -20.71 -1.86
CA HIS A 164 12.03 -21.87 -1.62
C HIS A 164 11.70 -21.99 -0.13
N TYR A 165 10.46 -22.31 0.19
CA TYR A 165 9.95 -22.43 1.53
C TYR A 165 9.03 -23.64 1.68
N GLU A 166 8.85 -24.12 2.90
CA GLU A 166 7.80 -25.10 3.22
C GLU A 166 6.46 -24.35 3.29
N ALA A 167 5.55 -24.72 2.41
CA ALA A 167 4.25 -24.07 2.34
C ALA A 167 3.31 -24.58 3.44
N SER A 168 2.69 -23.66 4.18
CA SER A 168 1.60 -23.96 5.12
C SER A 168 0.25 -24.08 4.42
N ASP A 169 0.09 -23.40 3.26
CA ASP A 169 -1.03 -23.44 2.34
C ASP A 169 -0.56 -22.90 0.99
N THR A 170 -1.41 -22.88 -0.05
CA THR A 170 -1.08 -22.35 -1.39
C THR A 170 -0.57 -20.91 -1.28
N ASN A 171 0.68 -20.69 -1.72
CA ASN A 171 1.36 -19.40 -1.65
C ASN A 171 1.32 -18.76 -0.24
N ARG A 172 1.51 -19.60 0.80
CA ARG A 172 1.58 -19.19 2.21
C ARG A 172 2.67 -19.98 2.95
N THR A 173 3.35 -19.31 3.87
CA THR A 173 4.31 -19.93 4.78
C THR A 173 4.41 -19.15 6.09
N GLU A 174 4.69 -19.85 7.20
CA GLU A 174 4.99 -19.21 8.48
C GLU A 174 6.45 -18.74 8.57
N ASP A 175 7.32 -19.13 7.61
CA ASP A 175 8.71 -18.67 7.59
C ASP A 175 8.78 -17.19 7.14
N THR A 176 9.04 -16.31 8.11
CA THR A 176 9.09 -14.86 7.91
C THR A 176 10.25 -14.39 7.02
N ASN A 177 11.14 -15.27 6.58
CA ASN A 177 12.15 -14.94 5.58
C ASN A 177 11.59 -14.95 4.15
N TYR A 178 10.44 -15.64 3.93
CA TYR A 178 9.88 -15.86 2.59
C TYR A 178 8.45 -15.36 2.42
N ASN A 179 7.84 -14.81 3.48
CA ASN A 179 6.49 -14.27 3.44
C ASN A 179 6.46 -12.73 3.48
N ILE A 180 5.28 -12.17 3.58
CA ILE A 180 5.04 -10.72 3.54
C ILE A 180 5.76 -9.97 4.67
N VAL A 181 6.06 -10.63 5.80
CA VAL A 181 6.82 -10.03 6.91
C VAL A 181 8.22 -9.60 6.44
N ARG A 182 8.85 -10.35 5.53
CA ARG A 182 10.14 -9.97 4.93
C ARG A 182 10.05 -8.66 4.14
N ILE A 183 8.91 -8.41 3.51
CA ILE A 183 8.65 -7.15 2.81
C ILE A 183 8.52 -5.99 3.81
N GLY A 184 7.83 -6.24 4.94
CA GLY A 184 7.72 -5.28 6.04
C GLY A 184 9.08 -4.93 6.67
N ASP A 185 9.98 -5.92 6.82
CA ASP A 185 11.36 -5.68 7.28
C ASP A 185 12.08 -4.67 6.38
N GLU A 186 12.03 -4.89 5.05
CA GLU A 186 12.70 -4.05 4.08
C GLU A 186 12.16 -2.61 4.10
N LEU A 187 10.82 -2.45 4.15
CA LEU A 187 10.22 -1.12 4.24
C LEU A 187 10.60 -0.41 5.54
N THR A 188 10.57 -1.13 6.67
CA THR A 188 10.93 -0.61 7.98
C THR A 188 12.36 -0.09 8.01
N ASP A 189 13.29 -0.86 7.45
CA ASP A 189 14.70 -0.46 7.37
C ASP A 189 14.89 0.81 6.55
N ILE A 190 14.18 0.93 5.41
CA ILE A 190 14.26 2.12 4.55
C ILE A 190 13.71 3.36 5.26
N LEU A 191 12.53 3.24 5.86
CA LEU A 191 11.88 4.38 6.53
C LEU A 191 12.67 4.82 7.76
N ASN A 192 13.17 3.88 8.58
CA ASN A 192 14.05 4.18 9.71
C ASN A 192 15.38 4.80 9.24
N GLY A 193 15.94 4.32 8.13
CA GLY A 193 17.14 4.88 7.51
C GLY A 193 16.96 6.33 7.03
N ALA A 194 15.73 6.74 6.73
CA ALA A 194 15.35 8.10 6.37
C ALA A 194 15.11 9.02 7.57
N GLY A 195 15.12 8.49 8.80
CA GLY A 195 14.91 9.25 10.04
C GLY A 195 13.50 9.19 10.59
N LEU A 196 12.61 8.36 10.02
CA LEU A 196 11.30 8.08 10.59
C LEU A 196 11.42 7.00 11.69
N ASN A 197 10.50 7.01 12.65
CA ASN A 197 10.46 6.02 13.72
C ASN A 197 9.33 5.01 13.46
N VAL A 198 9.70 3.84 12.96
CA VAL A 198 8.78 2.78 12.57
C VAL A 198 8.83 1.62 13.57
N ILE A 199 7.66 1.21 14.05
CA ILE A 199 7.49 -0.07 14.76
C ILE A 199 7.03 -1.09 13.72
N HIS A 200 7.68 -2.25 13.68
CA HIS A 200 7.28 -3.37 12.83
C HIS A 200 6.77 -4.52 13.71
N ASP A 201 5.48 -4.80 13.62
CA ASP A 201 4.87 -5.98 14.22
C ASP A 201 5.01 -7.18 13.27
N ARG A 202 5.77 -8.18 13.70
CA ARG A 202 6.06 -9.41 12.96
C ARG A 202 5.16 -10.59 13.39
N GLY A 203 4.05 -10.30 14.08
CA GLY A 203 3.09 -11.28 14.55
C GLY A 203 2.42 -12.05 13.39
N ILE A 204 2.12 -13.32 13.61
CA ILE A 204 1.39 -14.16 12.63
C ILE A 204 -0.08 -14.18 13.04
N TYR A 205 -0.95 -13.53 12.25
CA TYR A 205 -2.36 -13.34 12.59
C TYR A 205 -3.33 -14.24 11.83
N ASP A 206 -2.91 -14.84 10.74
CA ASP A 206 -3.75 -15.67 9.86
C ASP A 206 -3.44 -17.19 9.97
N TYR A 207 -2.59 -17.58 10.89
CA TYR A 207 -2.29 -18.96 11.20
C TYR A 207 -2.45 -19.23 12.73
N PRO A 208 -2.93 -20.41 13.18
CA PRO A 208 -3.35 -21.57 12.38
C PRO A 208 -4.76 -21.42 11.77
N SER A 209 -5.41 -20.28 11.90
CA SER A 209 -6.74 -20.01 11.33
C SER A 209 -6.75 -18.70 10.55
N TYR A 210 -7.10 -18.79 9.29
CA TYR A 210 -7.34 -17.60 8.44
C TYR A 210 -8.52 -16.76 8.96
N THR A 211 -9.62 -17.44 9.33
CA THR A 211 -10.80 -16.77 9.87
C THR A 211 -10.47 -16.02 11.16
N GLY A 212 -10.87 -14.76 11.23
CA GLY A 212 -10.64 -13.90 12.38
C GLY A 212 -9.26 -13.22 12.41
N SER A 213 -8.45 -13.29 11.34
CA SER A 213 -7.16 -12.60 11.24
C SER A 213 -7.30 -11.10 11.47
N TYR A 214 -8.30 -10.45 10.85
CA TYR A 214 -8.59 -9.02 11.06
C TYR A 214 -8.95 -8.67 12.52
N ASN A 215 -9.63 -9.56 13.25
CA ASN A 215 -9.91 -9.32 14.66
C ASN A 215 -8.62 -9.38 15.50
N ARG A 216 -7.74 -10.32 15.19
CA ARG A 216 -6.46 -10.46 15.91
C ARG A 216 -5.51 -9.31 15.62
N SER A 217 -5.30 -8.97 14.34
CA SER A 217 -4.47 -7.83 13.96
C SER A 217 -5.05 -6.51 14.44
N GLY A 218 -6.37 -6.34 14.37
CA GLY A 218 -7.05 -5.14 14.87
C GLY A 218 -6.86 -4.93 16.37
N ALA A 219 -6.91 -6.02 17.16
CA ALA A 219 -6.61 -5.95 18.59
C ALA A 219 -5.13 -5.55 18.84
N ALA A 220 -4.19 -6.06 18.05
CA ALA A 220 -2.79 -5.67 18.14
C ALA A 220 -2.59 -4.20 17.75
N ILE A 221 -3.19 -3.74 16.64
CA ILE A 221 -3.14 -2.32 16.24
C ILE A 221 -3.65 -1.43 17.38
N ALA A 222 -4.81 -1.77 17.97
CA ALA A 222 -5.37 -0.98 19.08
C ALA A 222 -4.42 -0.88 20.28
N GLN A 223 -3.73 -1.98 20.63
CA GLN A 223 -2.73 -1.98 21.70
C GLN A 223 -1.50 -1.12 21.38
N TYR A 224 -1.03 -1.13 20.12
CA TYR A 224 0.07 -0.26 19.70
C TYR A 224 -0.33 1.22 19.76
N LEU A 225 -1.51 1.56 19.27
CA LEU A 225 -2.01 2.94 19.31
C LEU A 225 -2.27 3.45 20.74
N GLU A 226 -2.68 2.57 21.67
CA GLU A 226 -2.80 2.89 23.09
C GLU A 226 -1.41 3.10 23.73
N SER A 227 -0.45 2.24 23.41
CA SER A 227 0.91 2.29 23.98
C SER A 227 1.76 3.41 23.40
N TYR A 228 1.52 3.77 22.16
CA TYR A 228 2.25 4.80 21.41
C TYR A 228 1.26 5.74 20.70
N PRO A 229 0.67 6.70 21.42
CA PRO A 229 -0.33 7.62 20.84
C PRO A 229 0.23 8.54 19.73
N SER A 230 1.55 8.61 19.59
CA SER A 230 2.26 9.31 18.52
C SER A 230 2.20 8.60 17.17
N ILE A 231 1.84 7.29 17.14
CA ILE A 231 1.63 6.57 15.89
C ILE A 231 0.40 7.15 15.19
N ARG A 232 0.61 7.65 13.97
CA ARG A 232 -0.43 8.25 13.13
C ARG A 232 -0.66 7.46 11.85
N ILE A 233 0.34 6.69 11.40
CA ILE A 233 0.29 5.89 10.18
C ILE A 233 0.32 4.41 10.56
N VAL A 234 -0.59 3.63 9.98
CA VAL A 234 -0.62 2.16 10.09
C VAL A 234 -0.61 1.59 8.67
N LEU A 235 0.43 0.85 8.34
CA LEU A 235 0.59 0.19 7.06
C LEU A 235 0.41 -1.32 7.25
N ASP A 236 -0.74 -1.84 6.83
CA ASP A 236 -1.03 -3.28 6.80
C ASP A 236 -0.53 -3.83 5.46
N ILE A 237 0.65 -4.46 5.47
CA ILE A 237 1.32 -4.89 4.25
C ILE A 237 0.84 -6.28 3.86
N HIS A 238 0.37 -6.39 2.63
CA HIS A 238 -0.19 -7.57 1.99
C HIS A 238 0.45 -7.83 0.62
N ARG A 239 0.09 -8.93 0.02
CA ARG A 239 0.19 -9.16 -1.41
C ARG A 239 -1.19 -9.51 -1.97
N ASP A 240 -1.50 -9.02 -3.16
CA ASP A 240 -2.78 -9.25 -3.84
C ASP A 240 -2.93 -10.73 -4.29
N ALA A 241 -4.14 -11.13 -4.59
CA ALA A 241 -4.49 -12.44 -5.14
C ALA A 241 -5.25 -12.25 -6.46
N LEU A 242 -4.50 -12.18 -7.56
CA LEU A 242 -5.05 -11.95 -8.89
C LEU A 242 -5.12 -13.27 -9.68
N GLY A 243 -6.29 -13.61 -10.17
CA GLY A 243 -6.52 -14.79 -10.98
C GLY A 243 -7.56 -15.75 -10.44
N SER A 244 -7.80 -16.83 -11.15
CA SER A 244 -8.73 -17.91 -10.80
C SER A 244 -8.43 -19.17 -11.59
N ASP A 245 -8.98 -20.31 -11.18
CA ASP A 245 -8.99 -21.57 -11.94
C ASP A 245 -7.59 -22.06 -12.38
N GLY A 246 -6.59 -21.93 -11.50
CA GLY A 246 -5.22 -22.38 -11.77
C GLY A 246 -4.40 -21.40 -12.63
N VAL A 247 -4.90 -20.19 -12.82
CA VAL A 247 -4.18 -19.07 -13.44
C VAL A 247 -4.00 -17.99 -12.41
N VAL A 248 -2.76 -17.53 -12.22
CA VAL A 248 -2.44 -16.36 -11.38
C VAL A 248 -1.74 -15.31 -12.22
N TYR A 249 -2.04 -14.04 -11.96
CA TYR A 249 -1.36 -12.93 -12.62
C TYR A 249 -0.30 -12.37 -11.70
N LYS A 250 0.90 -12.15 -12.23
CA LYS A 250 1.92 -11.32 -11.60
C LYS A 250 1.91 -9.93 -12.23
N THR A 251 1.90 -8.90 -11.40
CA THR A 251 1.92 -7.52 -11.87
C THR A 251 3.37 -7.05 -12.01
N MET A 252 3.70 -6.43 -13.13
CA MET A 252 5.08 -6.05 -13.48
C MET A 252 5.22 -4.56 -13.74
N ALA A 253 6.28 -3.98 -13.19
CA ALA A 253 6.79 -2.66 -13.51
C ALA A 253 8.27 -2.76 -13.89
N GLU A 254 8.70 -1.90 -14.79
CA GLU A 254 10.11 -1.70 -15.10
C GLU A 254 10.48 -0.25 -14.79
N GLU A 255 11.27 -0.08 -13.72
CA GLU A 255 11.67 1.23 -13.24
C GLU A 255 13.19 1.28 -13.06
N GLN A 256 13.83 2.29 -13.64
CA GLN A 256 15.28 2.51 -13.50
C GLN A 256 16.12 1.29 -13.92
N GLY A 257 15.61 0.45 -14.85
CA GLY A 257 16.25 -0.80 -15.28
C GLY A 257 16.07 -1.97 -14.30
N VAL A 258 15.16 -1.86 -13.35
CA VAL A 258 14.80 -2.91 -12.38
C VAL A 258 13.40 -3.43 -12.70
N CYS A 259 13.27 -4.75 -12.87
CA CYS A 259 11.99 -5.42 -12.91
C CYS A 259 11.46 -5.58 -11.47
N ALA A 260 10.27 -5.07 -11.21
CA ALA A 260 9.62 -5.10 -9.92
C ALA A 260 8.15 -5.52 -10.05
N SER A 261 7.52 -5.97 -8.99
CA SER A 261 6.06 -6.05 -8.96
C SER A 261 5.45 -4.66 -8.90
N GLN A 262 4.17 -4.51 -9.28
CA GLN A 262 3.46 -3.26 -9.02
C GLN A 262 2.93 -3.22 -7.58
N ILE A 263 2.69 -2.02 -7.07
CA ILE A 263 2.12 -1.78 -5.74
C ILE A 263 0.75 -1.11 -5.87
N MET A 264 -0.19 -1.51 -5.02
CA MET A 264 -1.50 -0.89 -4.89
C MET A 264 -1.74 -0.44 -3.44
N LEU A 265 -2.28 0.75 -3.27
CA LEU A 265 -2.81 1.20 -1.98
C LEU A 265 -4.32 0.96 -1.97
N LEU A 266 -4.82 0.32 -0.91
CA LEU A 266 -6.24 0.04 -0.76
C LEU A 266 -6.79 0.83 0.43
N VAL A 267 -7.91 1.51 0.19
CA VAL A 267 -8.62 2.32 1.17
C VAL A 267 -10.04 1.82 1.33
N GLY A 268 -10.36 1.41 2.55
CA GLY A 268 -11.71 0.99 2.92
C GLY A 268 -12.61 2.17 3.25
N THR A 269 -13.93 1.92 3.19
CA THR A 269 -14.96 2.91 3.56
C THR A 269 -15.98 2.33 4.54
N ASP A 270 -16.98 3.11 4.91
CA ASP A 270 -18.11 2.67 5.74
C ASP A 270 -19.32 2.18 4.93
N GLU A 271 -19.21 2.06 3.61
CA GLU A 271 -20.33 1.71 2.76
C GLU A 271 -20.89 0.31 3.04
N SER A 272 -20.08 -0.61 3.56
CA SER A 272 -20.55 -1.94 4.02
C SER A 272 -21.31 -1.92 5.34
N GLY A 273 -21.51 -0.75 5.96
CA GLY A 273 -22.31 -0.53 7.17
C GLY A 273 -21.54 -0.51 8.48
N LEU A 274 -20.21 -0.73 8.47
CA LEU A 274 -19.34 -0.57 9.62
C LEU A 274 -18.82 0.86 9.69
N SER A 275 -18.90 1.51 10.86
CA SER A 275 -18.49 2.92 11.02
C SER A 275 -17.01 3.14 10.67
N HIS A 276 -16.76 4.06 9.76
CA HIS A 276 -15.43 4.54 9.38
C HIS A 276 -15.52 6.00 8.89
N PRO A 277 -15.81 6.96 9.79
CA PRO A 277 -16.11 8.33 9.38
C PRO A 277 -14.92 9.04 8.72
N ASP A 278 -13.70 8.64 9.05
CA ASP A 278 -12.45 9.32 8.65
C ASP A 278 -11.77 8.70 7.42
N TRP A 279 -12.46 7.82 6.67
CA TRP A 279 -11.87 7.14 5.52
C TRP A 279 -11.30 8.11 4.45
N ARG A 280 -11.81 9.34 4.40
CA ARG A 280 -11.29 10.36 3.48
C ARG A 280 -9.88 10.83 3.84
N GLN A 281 -9.53 10.81 5.13
CA GLN A 281 -8.17 11.10 5.59
C GLN A 281 -7.21 10.00 5.14
N ASN A 282 -7.63 8.73 5.24
CA ASN A 282 -6.86 7.60 4.76
C ASN A 282 -6.66 7.70 3.24
N LEU A 283 -7.72 8.08 2.49
CA LEU A 283 -7.62 8.30 1.04
C LEU A 283 -6.66 9.46 0.70
N ALA A 284 -6.68 10.54 1.48
CA ALA A 284 -5.76 11.65 1.28
C ALA A 284 -4.29 11.24 1.46
N LEU A 285 -3.99 10.43 2.50
CA LEU A 285 -2.65 9.87 2.67
C LEU A 285 -2.27 8.93 1.53
N ALA A 286 -3.20 8.05 1.10
CA ALA A 286 -2.94 7.14 -0.02
C ALA A 286 -2.59 7.91 -1.31
N MET A 287 -3.35 8.94 -1.63
CA MET A 287 -3.10 9.78 -2.81
C MET A 287 -1.80 10.57 -2.69
N TYR A 288 -1.45 11.04 -1.50
CA TYR A 288 -0.18 11.73 -1.23
C TYR A 288 1.01 10.79 -1.46
N MET A 289 0.96 9.57 -0.92
CA MET A 289 2.00 8.56 -1.12
C MET A 289 2.06 8.12 -2.60
N GLN A 290 0.91 7.86 -3.24
CA GLN A 290 0.87 7.49 -4.65
C GLN A 290 1.48 8.59 -5.54
N ASN A 291 1.22 9.86 -5.25
CA ASN A 291 1.81 10.98 -5.98
C ASN A 291 3.34 10.97 -5.88
N ALA A 292 3.88 10.83 -4.67
CA ALA A 292 5.33 10.76 -4.46
C ALA A 292 5.97 9.60 -5.23
N VAL A 293 5.35 8.43 -5.19
CA VAL A 293 5.87 7.25 -5.89
C VAL A 293 5.77 7.40 -7.40
N THR A 294 4.64 7.89 -7.93
CA THR A 294 4.44 8.03 -9.39
C THR A 294 5.40 9.05 -10.01
N GLN A 295 5.79 10.09 -9.26
CA GLN A 295 6.79 11.05 -9.71
C GLN A 295 8.19 10.43 -9.86
N ALA A 296 8.55 9.49 -8.98
CA ALA A 296 9.86 8.83 -8.99
C ALA A 296 9.87 7.57 -9.88
N ASN A 297 8.76 6.82 -9.90
CA ASN A 297 8.60 5.51 -10.52
C ASN A 297 7.22 5.41 -11.20
N PRO A 298 7.07 5.93 -12.44
CA PRO A 298 5.77 6.14 -13.08
C PRO A 298 4.90 4.90 -13.31
N THR A 299 5.49 3.70 -13.43
CA THR A 299 4.76 2.45 -13.71
C THR A 299 4.57 1.57 -12.49
N LEU A 300 5.18 1.95 -11.34
CA LEU A 300 5.17 1.12 -10.14
C LEU A 300 3.80 1.02 -9.49
N MET A 301 3.02 2.13 -9.49
CA MET A 301 1.74 2.18 -8.80
C MET A 301 0.59 1.77 -9.70
N ARG A 302 -0.26 0.89 -9.16
CA ARG A 302 -1.62 0.66 -9.65
C ARG A 302 -2.54 1.79 -9.15
N PRO A 303 -3.77 1.95 -9.69
CA PRO A 303 -4.75 2.87 -9.11
C PRO A 303 -4.95 2.60 -7.61
N VAL A 304 -5.14 3.63 -6.80
CA VAL A 304 -5.62 3.45 -5.42
C VAL A 304 -6.99 2.78 -5.48
N ASP A 305 -7.18 1.66 -4.79
CA ASP A 305 -8.44 0.93 -4.76
C ASP A 305 -9.30 1.43 -3.58
N LEU A 306 -10.39 2.14 -3.88
CA LEU A 306 -11.34 2.62 -2.89
C LEU A 306 -12.51 1.65 -2.80
N VAL A 307 -12.61 0.92 -1.69
CA VAL A 307 -13.52 -0.21 -1.54
C VAL A 307 -14.56 -0.01 -0.44
N ARG A 308 -15.59 -0.85 -0.45
CA ARG A 308 -16.71 -0.78 0.50
C ARG A 308 -16.37 -1.30 1.88
N GLN A 309 -15.44 -2.26 1.98
CA GLN A 309 -15.04 -2.91 3.23
C GLN A 309 -14.16 -1.98 4.05
N ARG A 310 -14.41 -1.92 5.37
CA ARG A 310 -13.68 -1.03 6.28
C ARG A 310 -12.30 -1.56 6.65
N TYR A 311 -12.13 -2.90 6.73
CA TYR A 311 -10.95 -3.53 7.35
C TYR A 311 -10.67 -2.97 8.77
N ASN A 312 -9.41 -2.84 9.17
CA ASN A 312 -9.02 -2.19 10.43
C ASN A 312 -8.69 -0.70 10.28
N GLN A 313 -8.94 -0.12 9.11
CA GLN A 313 -8.48 1.24 8.78
C GLN A 313 -9.18 2.36 9.58
N HIS A 314 -10.29 2.06 10.24
CA HIS A 314 -10.97 2.98 11.15
C HIS A 314 -10.21 3.26 12.45
N LEU A 315 -9.14 2.52 12.73
CA LEU A 315 -8.35 2.66 13.96
C LEU A 315 -7.40 3.86 13.91
N SER A 316 -7.02 4.33 12.72
CA SER A 316 -6.20 5.53 12.53
C SER A 316 -6.61 6.28 11.25
N THR A 317 -6.49 7.60 11.27
CA THR A 317 -6.72 8.47 10.09
C THR A 317 -5.63 8.35 9.03
N GLY A 318 -4.54 7.63 9.30
CA GLY A 318 -3.47 7.31 8.36
C GLY A 318 -3.30 5.81 8.15
N SER A 319 -4.38 5.01 8.22
CA SER A 319 -4.31 3.56 8.06
C SER A 319 -4.58 3.13 6.63
N LEU A 320 -3.68 2.32 6.04
CA LEU A 320 -3.75 1.84 4.67
C LEU A 320 -3.43 0.34 4.61
N ILE A 321 -4.01 -0.35 3.63
CA ILE A 321 -3.47 -1.63 3.15
C ILE A 321 -2.54 -1.31 1.98
N VAL A 322 -1.37 -1.98 1.95
CA VAL A 322 -0.37 -1.87 0.90
C VAL A 322 -0.18 -3.23 0.26
N GLU A 323 -0.72 -3.41 -0.93
CA GLU A 323 -0.58 -4.63 -1.71
C GLU A 323 0.72 -4.59 -2.51
N VAL A 324 1.68 -5.44 -2.17
CA VAL A 324 3.00 -5.49 -2.81
C VAL A 324 3.04 -6.68 -3.78
N GLY A 325 2.74 -6.40 -5.04
CA GLY A 325 2.57 -7.44 -6.05
C GLY A 325 1.35 -8.32 -5.82
N SER A 326 1.43 -9.54 -6.32
CA SER A 326 0.40 -10.57 -6.17
C SER A 326 1.03 -11.94 -5.87
N SER A 327 0.21 -12.95 -5.61
CA SER A 327 0.67 -14.32 -5.40
C SER A 327 1.49 -14.88 -6.57
N GLY A 328 1.29 -14.37 -7.78
CA GLY A 328 2.05 -14.75 -8.98
C GLY A 328 3.46 -14.14 -9.05
N ASN A 329 3.74 -13.08 -8.32
CA ASN A 329 5.07 -12.47 -8.26
C ASN A 329 6.05 -13.34 -7.46
N THR A 330 7.34 -13.16 -7.70
CA THR A 330 8.40 -13.72 -6.88
C THR A 330 8.72 -12.79 -5.71
N LEU A 331 9.32 -13.33 -4.64
CA LEU A 331 9.80 -12.53 -3.51
C LEU A 331 10.77 -11.44 -3.95
N GLN A 332 11.65 -11.73 -4.93
CA GLN A 332 12.62 -10.75 -5.42
C GLN A 332 11.97 -9.58 -6.17
N GLU A 333 10.92 -9.85 -6.96
CA GLU A 333 10.12 -8.78 -7.61
C GLU A 333 9.41 -7.90 -6.59
N ALA A 334 8.88 -8.50 -5.51
CA ALA A 334 8.24 -7.76 -4.42
C ALA A 334 9.24 -6.96 -3.58
N LEU A 335 10.41 -7.51 -3.28
CA LEU A 335 11.51 -6.77 -2.62
C LEU A 335 12.00 -5.60 -3.45
N ALA A 336 12.12 -5.77 -4.78
CA ALA A 336 12.45 -4.67 -5.68
C ALA A 336 11.38 -3.56 -5.63
N ALA A 337 10.10 -3.94 -5.66
CA ALA A 337 8.98 -3.01 -5.58
C ALA A 337 8.97 -2.20 -4.29
N ILE A 338 9.09 -2.87 -3.14
CA ILE A 338 9.02 -2.19 -1.84
C ILE A 338 10.22 -1.26 -1.62
N ARG A 339 11.39 -1.56 -2.20
CA ARG A 339 12.55 -0.66 -2.20
C ARG A 339 12.28 0.61 -3.00
N LEU A 340 11.75 0.49 -4.21
CA LEU A 340 11.38 1.63 -5.04
C LEU A 340 10.31 2.48 -4.35
N PHE A 341 9.30 1.84 -3.78
CA PHE A 341 8.23 2.47 -3.02
C PHE A 341 8.76 3.19 -1.78
N GLY A 342 9.49 2.49 -0.92
CA GLY A 342 10.01 3.03 0.33
C GLY A 342 10.91 4.24 0.11
N ASN A 343 11.82 4.16 -0.87
CA ASN A 343 12.71 5.28 -1.21
C ASN A 343 11.95 6.50 -1.78
N ALA A 344 10.81 6.28 -2.43
CA ALA A 344 10.00 7.38 -2.96
C ALA A 344 9.09 8.01 -1.90
N VAL A 345 8.50 7.22 -0.99
CA VAL A 345 7.59 7.74 0.04
C VAL A 345 8.33 8.32 1.25
N ALA A 346 9.52 7.83 1.58
CA ALA A 346 10.24 8.26 2.77
C ALA A 346 10.47 9.79 2.82
N PRO A 347 10.96 10.47 1.76
CA PRO A 347 11.09 11.91 1.77
C PRO A 347 9.76 12.65 1.97
N ALA A 348 8.69 12.16 1.31
CA ALA A 348 7.35 12.76 1.45
C ALA A 348 6.80 12.60 2.87
N LEU A 349 6.98 11.44 3.51
CA LEU A 349 6.56 11.24 4.89
C LEU A 349 7.39 12.08 5.88
N CYS A 350 8.68 12.31 5.60
CA CYS A 350 9.51 13.23 6.40
C CYS A 350 9.00 14.68 6.34
N GLU A 351 8.35 15.11 5.25
CA GLU A 351 7.71 16.44 5.17
C GLU A 351 6.52 16.59 6.13
N LEU A 352 5.93 15.49 6.60
CA LEU A 352 4.84 15.50 7.58
C LEU A 352 5.33 15.56 9.03
N VAL A 353 6.65 15.49 9.27
CA VAL A 353 7.23 15.54 10.63
C VAL A 353 7.28 16.99 11.11
N ASP A 354 6.63 17.25 12.26
CA ASP A 354 6.73 18.52 12.94
C ASP A 354 8.08 18.57 13.71
N VAL A 355 8.97 19.39 13.21
CA VAL A 355 10.32 19.59 13.81
C VAL A 355 10.31 20.65 14.91
N GLY A 356 9.14 21.16 15.31
CA GLY A 356 9.03 22.24 16.30
C GLY A 356 9.74 23.54 15.86
N GLU A 357 9.32 24.67 16.36
CA GLU A 357 10.10 25.90 16.16
C GLU A 357 11.42 25.78 16.93
N PRO A 358 12.58 26.11 16.32
CA PRO A 358 13.83 26.17 17.05
C PRO A 358 13.67 27.14 18.21
N ALA A 359 14.00 26.67 19.45
CA ALA A 359 13.96 27.52 20.62
C ALA A 359 14.74 28.81 20.32
N GLU A 360 14.09 29.98 20.38
CA GLU A 360 14.79 31.27 20.30
C GLU A 360 15.89 31.24 21.34
N GLU A 361 17.17 31.23 20.92
CA GLU A 361 18.28 31.44 21.82
C GLU A 361 18.03 32.78 22.49
N ALA A 362 17.73 32.75 23.80
CA ALA A 362 17.66 33.94 24.62
C ALA A 362 19.05 34.61 24.55
N VAL A 363 19.16 35.66 23.76
CA VAL A 363 20.33 36.54 23.77
C VAL A 363 20.33 37.28 25.08
N GLU A 364 21.20 36.86 26.05
CA GLU A 364 21.52 37.61 27.22
C GLU A 364 22.39 38.85 26.90
#